data_c29aa87f8e248cfcfdd9f341ff5beab4
#
_entry.id   c29aa87f8e248cfcfdd9f341ff5beab4
#
_cell.length_a   1.000
_cell.length_b   1.000
_cell.length_c   1.000
_cell.angle_alpha   90.00
_cell.angle_beta   90.00
_cell.angle_gamma   90.00
#
_symmetry.space_group_name_H-M   'P 1'
#
loop_
_entity.id
_entity.type
_entity.pdbx_description
1 polymer ?
#
loop_
_entity_poly.entity_id
_entity_poly.type
_entity_poly.pdbx_seq_one_letter_code
_entity_poly.pdbx_strand_id
1 'polypeptide(L)'
;MEHDRNAESGSWKDLMRPAIKAALLVGLGLAILQQITGINTVIYYAPTILQEAGFESNSAAILASLSVGIVNVIMTVVALKLLDRTGRRELLFIGVTGMSVSLFVLGCVFIPAAIGTAGSVIAILALMVFVSSFAISLGPIFWLMNAEIYPLNVRSKAASVGTMTNWLFNFFVSLTFLPLIDAFGNVFTNGQVGAFWLYGAIGLVTLWFCWKFVPETKNKSLEQIESIFKRRVGEE
;
A
#
# COMPACT_ATOMS: atom_id res chain seq x y z
N MET A 1 -35.16 -14.28 8.79
CA MET A 1 -33.76 -14.26 9.30
C MET A 1 -33.08 -15.63 9.36
N GLU A 2 -33.71 -16.73 8.89
CA GLU A 2 -33.11 -18.07 8.85
C GLU A 2 -32.65 -18.51 7.43
N HIS A 3 -32.99 -17.75 6.40
CA HIS A 3 -32.67 -18.10 5.01
C HIS A 3 -31.19 -17.78 4.60
N ASP A 4 -30.50 -16.95 5.37
CA ASP A 4 -29.11 -16.57 5.06
C ASP A 4 -28.02 -17.46 5.72
N ARG A 5 -28.43 -18.41 6.56
CA ARG A 5 -27.48 -19.33 7.22
C ARG A 5 -27.06 -20.54 6.37
N ASN A 6 -27.76 -20.81 5.28
CA ASN A 6 -27.55 -21.96 4.40
C ASN A 6 -26.87 -21.60 3.06
N ALA A 7 -26.22 -20.47 2.94
CA ALA A 7 -25.21 -20.34 1.90
C ALA A 7 -24.11 -21.37 2.25
N GLU A 8 -24.13 -22.53 1.59
CA GLU A 8 -23.13 -23.57 1.76
C GLU A 8 -21.75 -22.92 1.72
N SER A 9 -21.03 -22.99 2.83
CA SER A 9 -19.69 -22.39 2.90
C SER A 9 -18.83 -23.08 1.85
N GLY A 10 -18.49 -22.36 0.79
CA GLY A 10 -17.69 -22.88 -0.31
C GLY A 10 -16.41 -23.56 0.19
N SER A 11 -15.95 -24.57 -0.50
CA SER A 11 -14.75 -25.31 -0.17
C SER A 11 -13.48 -24.48 -0.48
N TRP A 12 -12.36 -24.78 0.13
CA TRP A 12 -11.04 -24.26 -0.27
C TRP A 12 -10.72 -24.53 -1.74
N LYS A 13 -11.24 -25.63 -2.31
CA LYS A 13 -11.11 -25.97 -3.73
C LYS A 13 -11.81 -24.95 -4.64
N ASP A 14 -12.88 -24.32 -4.17
CA ASP A 14 -13.60 -23.31 -4.95
C ASP A 14 -12.78 -22.05 -5.20
N LEU A 15 -11.77 -21.76 -4.36
CA LEU A 15 -10.81 -20.67 -4.63
C LEU A 15 -10.01 -20.87 -5.92
N MET A 16 -9.92 -22.11 -6.41
CA MET A 16 -9.20 -22.45 -7.64
C MET A 16 -10.08 -22.34 -8.89
N ARG A 17 -11.39 -22.08 -8.77
CA ARG A 17 -12.25 -21.81 -9.93
C ARG A 17 -11.73 -20.58 -10.69
N PRO A 18 -11.70 -20.58 -12.04
CA PRO A 18 -10.99 -19.57 -12.82
C PRO A 18 -11.35 -18.12 -12.48
N ALA A 19 -12.65 -17.80 -12.40
CA ALA A 19 -13.10 -16.44 -12.04
C ALA A 19 -12.69 -16.03 -10.60
N ILE A 20 -12.85 -16.93 -9.63
CA ILE A 20 -12.49 -16.69 -8.22
C ILE A 20 -10.97 -16.57 -8.08
N LYS A 21 -10.22 -17.42 -8.76
CA LYS A 21 -8.76 -17.36 -8.81
C LYS A 21 -8.27 -16.04 -9.40
N ALA A 22 -8.93 -15.53 -10.44
CA ALA A 22 -8.59 -14.21 -11.01
C ALA A 22 -8.83 -13.08 -9.99
N ALA A 23 -9.95 -13.11 -9.25
CA ALA A 23 -10.20 -12.17 -8.16
C ALA A 23 -9.16 -12.31 -7.04
N LEU A 24 -8.84 -13.55 -6.65
CA LEU A 24 -7.83 -13.84 -5.61
C LEU A 24 -6.45 -13.29 -5.99
N LEU A 25 -6.03 -13.46 -7.24
CA LEU A 25 -4.76 -12.89 -7.72
C LEU A 25 -4.73 -11.36 -7.65
N VAL A 26 -5.85 -10.69 -7.90
CA VAL A 26 -5.95 -9.24 -7.72
C VAL A 26 -5.85 -8.85 -6.24
N GLY A 27 -6.57 -9.53 -5.36
CA GLY A 27 -6.51 -9.28 -3.91
C GLY A 27 -5.12 -9.55 -3.32
N LEU A 28 -4.49 -10.68 -3.69
CA LEU A 28 -3.12 -11.01 -3.27
C LEU A 28 -2.09 -10.03 -3.82
N GLY A 29 -2.23 -9.62 -5.07
CA GLY A 29 -1.38 -8.60 -5.68
C GLY A 29 -1.46 -7.28 -4.92
N LEU A 30 -2.66 -6.82 -4.57
CA LEU A 30 -2.84 -5.62 -3.74
C LEU A 30 -2.28 -5.80 -2.33
N ALA A 31 -2.45 -6.97 -1.70
CA ALA A 31 -1.90 -7.30 -0.38
C ALA A 31 -0.37 -7.19 -0.36
N ILE A 32 0.28 -7.76 -1.36
CA ILE A 32 1.74 -7.74 -1.52
C ILE A 32 2.22 -6.32 -1.82
N LEU A 33 1.64 -5.69 -2.83
CA LEU A 33 2.05 -4.37 -3.30
C LEU A 33 1.86 -3.30 -2.22
N GLN A 34 0.80 -3.39 -1.41
CA GLN A 34 0.61 -2.50 -0.27
C GLN A 34 1.81 -2.50 0.68
N GLN A 35 2.39 -3.67 0.95
CA GLN A 35 3.49 -3.81 1.89
C GLN A 35 4.85 -3.50 1.25
N ILE A 36 5.11 -4.02 0.05
CA ILE A 36 6.42 -3.83 -0.60
C ILE A 36 6.65 -2.41 -1.12
N THR A 37 5.63 -1.53 -1.13
CA THR A 37 5.81 -0.08 -1.30
C THR A 37 6.45 0.60 -0.07
N GLY A 38 6.68 -0.14 1.03
CA GLY A 38 7.46 0.31 2.17
C GLY A 38 6.70 1.12 3.21
N ILE A 39 5.37 1.12 3.22
CA ILE A 39 4.58 1.97 4.15
C ILE A 39 4.90 1.71 5.62
N ASN A 40 4.90 0.45 6.04
CA ASN A 40 5.16 0.12 7.43
C ASN A 40 6.63 0.36 7.81
N THR A 41 7.55 0.14 6.87
CA THR A 41 8.96 0.48 7.04
C THR A 41 9.14 1.98 7.31
N VAL A 42 8.51 2.81 6.48
CA VAL A 42 8.57 4.29 6.66
C VAL A 42 7.98 4.68 8.02
N ILE A 43 6.85 4.10 8.43
CA ILE A 43 6.23 4.43 9.72
C ILE A 43 7.11 3.96 10.89
N TYR A 44 7.62 2.73 10.85
CA TYR A 44 8.40 2.17 11.96
C TYR A 44 9.77 2.84 12.13
N TYR A 45 10.40 3.19 11.02
CA TYR A 45 11.72 3.81 10.99
C TYR A 45 11.69 5.33 10.79
N ALA A 46 10.50 5.97 10.83
CA ALA A 46 10.37 7.42 10.65
C ALA A 46 11.32 8.24 11.54
N PRO A 47 11.47 7.96 12.86
CA PRO A 47 12.43 8.69 13.70
C PRO A 47 13.86 8.55 13.19
N THR A 48 14.29 7.34 12.84
CA THR A 48 15.64 7.05 12.32
C THR A 48 15.87 7.78 10.99
N ILE A 49 14.91 7.70 10.06
CA ILE A 49 14.98 8.39 8.76
C ILE A 49 15.13 9.90 8.96
N LEU A 50 14.39 10.49 9.90
CA LEU A 50 14.47 11.92 10.20
C LEU A 50 15.77 12.32 10.88
N GLN A 51 16.32 11.49 11.80
CA GLN A 51 17.64 11.72 12.38
C GLN A 51 18.72 11.76 11.30
N GLU A 52 18.73 10.80 10.40
CA GLU A 52 19.68 10.74 9.28
C GLU A 52 19.47 11.87 8.26
N ALA A 53 18.23 12.39 8.16
CA ALA A 53 17.93 13.58 7.36
C ALA A 53 18.31 14.90 8.05
N GLY A 54 19.01 14.87 9.22
CA GLY A 54 19.57 16.04 9.86
C GLY A 54 18.78 16.62 11.04
N PHE A 55 17.86 15.87 11.64
CA PHE A 55 17.28 16.26 12.93
C PHE A 55 18.29 16.02 14.05
N GLU A 56 18.77 17.09 14.70
CA GLU A 56 19.90 17.08 15.64
C GLU A 56 19.68 16.26 16.92
N SER A 57 18.44 16.07 17.35
CA SER A 57 18.13 15.31 18.56
C SER A 57 17.10 14.23 18.35
N ASN A 58 17.23 13.13 19.10
CA ASN A 58 16.26 12.04 19.11
C ASN A 58 14.84 12.54 19.45
N SER A 59 14.73 13.49 20.39
CA SER A 59 13.44 14.07 20.76
C SER A 59 12.79 14.85 19.62
N ALA A 60 13.58 15.63 18.85
CA ALA A 60 13.08 16.35 17.69
C ALA A 60 12.62 15.40 16.57
N ALA A 61 13.37 14.33 16.30
CA ALA A 61 12.99 13.32 15.31
C ALA A 61 11.72 12.56 15.72
N ILE A 62 11.57 12.22 17.00
CA ILE A 62 10.35 11.57 17.53
C ILE A 62 9.14 12.51 17.40
N LEU A 63 9.27 13.78 17.78
CA LEU A 63 8.19 14.76 17.64
C LEU A 63 7.81 14.99 16.17
N ALA A 64 8.80 15.03 15.29
CA ALA A 64 8.57 15.12 13.86
C ALA A 64 7.84 13.87 13.31
N SER A 65 8.23 12.67 13.75
CA SER A 65 7.54 11.44 13.35
C SER A 65 6.11 11.36 13.91
N LEU A 66 5.85 11.92 15.10
CA LEU A 66 4.49 12.04 15.63
C LEU A 66 3.59 12.90 14.72
N SER A 67 4.14 13.99 14.17
CA SER A 67 3.37 14.83 13.24
C SER A 67 2.99 14.07 11.95
N VAL A 68 3.85 13.18 11.45
CA VAL A 68 3.53 12.27 10.34
C VAL A 68 2.39 11.32 10.72
N GLY A 69 2.40 10.78 11.94
CA GLY A 69 1.32 9.95 12.48
C GLY A 69 -0.02 10.70 12.59
N ILE A 70 0.00 11.95 13.04
CA ILE A 70 -1.21 12.80 13.11
C ILE A 70 -1.77 13.04 11.71
N VAL A 71 -0.92 13.35 10.74
CA VAL A 71 -1.32 13.51 9.33
C VAL A 71 -1.94 12.21 8.80
N ASN A 72 -1.39 11.05 9.12
CA ASN A 72 -1.97 9.75 8.75
C ASN A 72 -3.42 9.61 9.25
N VAL A 73 -3.66 9.90 10.52
CA VAL A 73 -5.02 9.83 11.11
C VAL A 73 -5.98 10.79 10.41
N ILE A 74 -5.57 12.05 10.22
CA ILE A 74 -6.40 13.06 9.54
C ILE A 74 -6.74 12.60 8.11
N MET A 75 -5.74 12.14 7.36
CA MET A 75 -5.93 11.70 5.97
C MET A 75 -6.72 10.41 5.86
N THR A 76 -6.67 9.53 6.86
CA THR A 76 -7.55 8.36 6.95
C THR A 76 -9.02 8.77 7.11
N VAL A 77 -9.31 9.78 7.93
CA VAL A 77 -10.68 10.32 8.05
C VAL A 77 -11.13 10.98 6.74
N VAL A 78 -10.24 11.71 6.07
CA VAL A 78 -10.51 12.29 4.74
C VAL A 78 -10.79 11.20 3.71
N ALA A 79 -10.06 10.09 3.77
CA ALA A 79 -10.21 8.94 2.87
C ALA A 79 -11.63 8.38 2.89
N LEU A 80 -12.30 8.31 4.05
CA LEU A 80 -13.69 7.82 4.15
C LEU A 80 -14.63 8.62 3.24
N LYS A 81 -14.49 9.95 3.23
CA LYS A 81 -15.31 10.83 2.36
C LYS A 81 -14.91 10.73 0.89
N LEU A 82 -13.63 10.55 0.61
CA LEU A 82 -13.13 10.40 -0.76
C LEU A 82 -13.56 9.08 -1.38
N LEU A 83 -13.55 7.98 -0.63
CA LEU A 83 -13.97 6.66 -1.08
C LEU A 83 -15.44 6.65 -1.58
N ASP A 84 -16.31 7.42 -0.94
CA ASP A 84 -17.71 7.51 -1.35
C ASP A 84 -17.89 8.34 -2.64
N ARG A 85 -17.03 9.35 -2.85
CA ARG A 85 -17.13 10.30 -3.97
C ARG A 85 -16.32 9.90 -5.20
N THR A 86 -15.14 9.37 -4.98
CA THR A 86 -14.16 9.01 -6.01
C THR A 86 -14.13 7.48 -6.17
N GLY A 87 -13.85 6.97 -7.34
CA GLY A 87 -13.72 5.52 -7.57
C GLY A 87 -12.47 4.95 -6.87
N ARG A 88 -12.54 3.65 -6.50
CA ARG A 88 -11.42 2.95 -5.85
C ARG A 88 -10.16 3.00 -6.72
N ARG A 89 -10.34 2.78 -8.02
CA ARG A 89 -9.25 2.76 -8.99
C ARG A 89 -8.60 4.14 -9.15
N GLU A 90 -9.39 5.19 -9.22
CA GLU A 90 -8.89 6.58 -9.35
C GLU A 90 -8.08 7.00 -8.12
N LEU A 91 -8.57 6.70 -6.90
CA LEU A 91 -7.82 6.96 -5.66
C LEU A 91 -6.51 6.18 -5.58
N LEU A 92 -6.48 4.93 -6.09
CA LEU A 92 -5.23 4.17 -6.18
C LEU A 92 -4.22 4.89 -7.09
N PHE A 93 -4.64 5.40 -8.25
CA PHE A 93 -3.74 6.13 -9.15
C PHE A 93 -3.20 7.40 -8.50
N ILE A 94 -4.07 8.23 -7.92
CA ILE A 94 -3.67 9.48 -7.26
C ILE A 94 -2.71 9.20 -6.11
N GLY A 95 -3.09 8.27 -5.22
CA GLY A 95 -2.29 8.01 -4.03
C GLY A 95 -0.97 7.31 -4.35
N VAL A 96 -0.96 6.26 -5.17
CA VAL A 96 0.29 5.55 -5.49
C VAL A 96 1.25 6.45 -6.29
N THR A 97 0.74 7.36 -7.14
CA THR A 97 1.58 8.38 -7.77
C THR A 97 2.21 9.30 -6.74
N GLY A 98 1.43 9.82 -5.79
CA GLY A 98 1.94 10.65 -4.70
C GLY A 98 2.97 9.91 -3.83
N MET A 99 2.73 8.63 -3.52
CA MET A 99 3.68 7.77 -2.82
C MET A 99 5.00 7.62 -3.59
N SER A 100 4.94 7.31 -4.89
CA SER A 100 6.14 7.12 -5.71
C SER A 100 6.96 8.41 -5.82
N VAL A 101 6.32 9.53 -6.11
CA VAL A 101 6.98 10.84 -6.23
C VAL A 101 7.64 11.22 -4.91
N SER A 102 6.94 11.09 -3.78
CA SER A 102 7.50 11.44 -2.47
C SER A 102 8.68 10.56 -2.08
N LEU A 103 8.68 9.27 -2.43
CA LEU A 103 9.81 8.38 -2.18
C LEU A 103 11.04 8.72 -3.05
N PHE A 104 10.84 9.10 -4.31
CA PHE A 104 11.94 9.59 -5.15
C PHE A 104 12.51 10.90 -4.58
N VAL A 105 11.65 11.84 -4.16
CA VAL A 105 12.09 13.08 -3.50
C VAL A 105 12.84 12.77 -2.21
N LEU A 106 12.31 11.87 -1.38
CA LEU A 106 12.96 11.47 -0.14
C LEU A 106 14.35 10.85 -0.40
N GLY A 107 14.48 9.98 -1.39
CA GLY A 107 15.77 9.42 -1.79
C GLY A 107 16.75 10.51 -2.24
N CYS A 108 16.29 11.54 -2.97
CA CYS A 108 17.15 12.67 -3.37
C CYS A 108 17.70 13.47 -2.19
N VAL A 109 16.98 13.52 -1.06
CA VAL A 109 17.48 14.19 0.17
C VAL A 109 18.77 13.57 0.69
N PHE A 110 18.97 12.28 0.46
CA PHE A 110 20.13 11.55 0.96
C PHE A 110 21.32 11.52 -0.02
N ILE A 111 21.21 12.10 -1.24
CA ILE A 111 22.29 12.10 -2.23
C ILE A 111 23.48 13.00 -1.80
N PRO A 112 23.29 14.27 -1.43
CA PRO A 112 24.38 15.10 -1.01
C PRO A 112 24.63 15.00 0.50
N ALA A 113 25.88 14.92 0.89
CA ALA A 113 26.30 14.92 2.30
C ALA A 113 25.94 16.22 3.06
N ALA A 114 25.34 17.22 2.42
CA ALA A 114 25.15 18.55 2.97
C ALA A 114 23.88 19.27 2.49
N ILE A 115 22.70 18.66 2.69
CA ILE A 115 21.43 19.41 2.46
C ILE A 115 21.08 20.29 3.69
N GLY A 116 21.71 20.08 4.85
CA GLY A 116 21.50 20.88 6.05
C GLY A 116 20.01 20.95 6.46
N THR A 117 19.60 22.07 7.05
CA THR A 117 18.20 22.26 7.53
C THR A 117 17.15 22.14 6.43
N ALA A 118 17.47 22.51 5.19
CA ALA A 118 16.56 22.38 4.06
C ALA A 118 16.24 20.89 3.75
N GLY A 119 17.22 19.99 3.89
CA GLY A 119 17.03 18.56 3.72
C GLY A 119 16.08 17.97 4.74
N SER A 120 16.23 18.35 6.00
CA SER A 120 15.33 17.90 7.08
C SER A 120 13.88 18.32 6.84
N VAL A 121 13.65 19.55 6.37
CA VAL A 121 12.31 20.04 6.03
C VAL A 121 11.73 19.28 4.83
N ILE A 122 12.52 19.05 3.78
CA ILE A 122 12.06 18.29 2.62
C ILE A 122 11.76 16.84 3.01
N ALA A 123 12.59 16.22 3.86
CA ALA A 123 12.37 14.85 4.33
C ALA A 123 11.04 14.70 5.06
N ILE A 124 10.75 15.56 6.04
CA ILE A 124 9.48 15.48 6.77
C ILE A 124 8.27 15.73 5.87
N LEU A 125 8.35 16.70 4.95
CA LEU A 125 7.28 16.98 3.99
C LEU A 125 7.07 15.79 3.04
N ALA A 126 8.14 15.18 2.54
CA ALA A 126 8.07 13.99 1.70
C ALA A 126 7.43 12.80 2.45
N LEU A 127 7.80 12.58 3.72
CA LEU A 127 7.16 11.57 4.57
C LEU A 127 5.67 11.84 4.78
N MET A 128 5.29 13.09 5.05
CA MET A 128 3.89 13.49 5.21
C MET A 128 3.09 13.27 3.92
N VAL A 129 3.65 13.62 2.76
CA VAL A 129 3.01 13.38 1.45
C VAL A 129 2.88 11.88 1.17
N PHE A 130 3.93 11.10 1.46
CA PHE A 130 3.92 9.65 1.30
C PHE A 130 2.81 8.99 2.12
N VAL A 131 2.76 9.30 3.42
CA VAL A 131 1.77 8.72 4.35
C VAL A 131 0.36 9.20 4.03
N SER A 132 0.18 10.48 3.67
CA SER A 132 -1.11 11.02 3.22
C SER A 132 -1.63 10.31 1.98
N SER A 133 -0.75 10.13 1.01
CA SER A 133 -1.06 9.46 -0.26
C SER A 133 -1.44 7.99 -0.05
N PHE A 134 -0.75 7.28 0.85
CA PHE A 134 -1.11 5.95 1.28
C PHE A 134 -2.47 5.91 1.99
N ALA A 135 -2.69 6.82 2.94
CA ALA A 135 -3.90 6.86 3.77
C ALA A 135 -5.18 7.07 2.94
N ILE A 136 -5.12 7.78 1.81
CA ILE A 136 -6.27 7.98 0.91
C ILE A 136 -6.41 6.89 -0.15
N SER A 137 -5.44 5.99 -0.30
CA SER A 137 -5.39 5.03 -1.40
C SER A 137 -5.19 3.59 -0.92
N LEU A 138 -3.97 3.06 -1.05
CA LEU A 138 -3.65 1.66 -0.74
C LEU A 138 -4.06 1.25 0.68
N GLY A 139 -3.97 2.15 1.65
CA GLY A 139 -4.36 1.89 3.04
C GLY A 139 -5.79 1.34 3.14
N PRO A 140 -6.81 2.12 2.88
CA PRO A 140 -8.19 1.67 3.00
C PRO A 140 -8.63 0.78 1.83
N ILE A 141 -8.15 1.01 0.60
CA ILE A 141 -8.67 0.34 -0.60
C ILE A 141 -8.33 -1.15 -0.61
N PHE A 142 -7.14 -1.55 -0.15
CA PHE A 142 -6.83 -2.97 -0.02
C PHE A 142 -7.86 -3.70 0.84
N TRP A 143 -8.15 -3.19 2.04
CA TRP A 143 -9.10 -3.83 2.95
C TRP A 143 -10.51 -3.87 2.39
N LEU A 144 -10.92 -2.79 1.74
CA LEU A 144 -12.23 -2.70 1.09
C LEU A 144 -12.33 -3.70 -0.08
N MET A 145 -11.36 -3.72 -0.97
CA MET A 145 -11.32 -4.66 -2.10
C MET A 145 -11.26 -6.10 -1.62
N ASN A 146 -10.49 -6.40 -0.57
CA ASN A 146 -10.40 -7.72 0.04
C ASN A 146 -11.74 -8.22 0.61
N ALA A 147 -12.69 -7.33 0.85
CA ALA A 147 -14.06 -7.67 1.25
C ALA A 147 -15.06 -7.68 0.08
N GLU A 148 -14.84 -6.88 -0.97
CA GLU A 148 -15.82 -6.64 -2.03
C GLU A 148 -15.68 -7.56 -3.25
N ILE A 149 -14.45 -8.01 -3.59
CA ILE A 149 -14.20 -8.68 -4.88
C ILE A 149 -14.52 -10.17 -4.91
N TYR A 150 -14.84 -10.77 -3.77
CA TYR A 150 -15.08 -12.20 -3.70
C TYR A 150 -16.55 -12.54 -3.56
N PRO A 151 -17.04 -13.63 -4.19
CA PRO A 151 -18.37 -14.18 -3.96
C PRO A 151 -18.59 -14.55 -2.49
N LEU A 152 -19.84 -14.42 -2.03
CA LEU A 152 -20.21 -14.61 -0.60
C LEU A 152 -19.76 -15.97 -0.03
N ASN A 153 -19.93 -17.04 -0.82
CA ASN A 153 -19.64 -18.42 -0.38
C ASN A 153 -18.15 -18.68 -0.08
N VAL A 154 -17.22 -17.93 -0.69
CA VAL A 154 -15.76 -18.10 -0.50
C VAL A 154 -15.08 -16.88 0.11
N ARG A 155 -15.80 -15.77 0.32
CA ARG A 155 -15.26 -14.47 0.76
C ARG A 155 -14.41 -14.57 2.01
N SER A 156 -14.89 -15.22 3.05
CA SER A 156 -14.15 -15.34 4.32
C SER A 156 -12.81 -16.02 4.14
N LYS A 157 -12.76 -17.09 3.34
CA LYS A 157 -11.53 -17.83 3.05
C LYS A 157 -10.56 -17.01 2.18
N ALA A 158 -11.06 -16.41 1.10
CA ALA A 158 -10.27 -15.57 0.21
C ALA A 158 -9.70 -14.34 0.96
N ALA A 159 -10.52 -13.65 1.74
CA ALA A 159 -10.11 -12.51 2.54
C ALA A 159 -9.09 -12.89 3.62
N SER A 160 -9.21 -14.06 4.25
CA SER A 160 -8.22 -14.56 5.21
C SER A 160 -6.86 -14.80 4.56
N VAL A 161 -6.84 -15.39 3.35
CA VAL A 161 -5.60 -15.58 2.58
C VAL A 161 -4.98 -14.23 2.22
N GLY A 162 -5.78 -13.24 1.76
CA GLY A 162 -5.32 -11.89 1.48
C GLY A 162 -4.72 -11.20 2.72
N THR A 163 -5.41 -11.29 3.86
CA THR A 163 -4.95 -10.73 5.14
C THR A 163 -3.65 -11.40 5.60
N MET A 164 -3.57 -12.73 5.56
CA MET A 164 -2.35 -13.47 5.92
C MET A 164 -1.18 -13.06 5.02
N THR A 165 -1.41 -12.97 3.71
CA THR A 165 -0.39 -12.52 2.76
C THR A 165 0.09 -11.11 3.07
N ASN A 166 -0.82 -10.19 3.39
CA ASN A 166 -0.50 -8.82 3.74
C ASN A 166 0.44 -8.75 4.96
N TRP A 167 0.10 -9.43 6.06
CA TRP A 167 0.92 -9.46 7.27
C TRP A 167 2.25 -10.19 7.09
N LEU A 168 2.27 -11.24 6.27
CA LEU A 168 3.50 -11.95 5.93
C LEU A 168 4.49 -11.05 5.17
N PHE A 169 4.00 -10.29 4.18
CA PHE A 169 4.83 -9.34 3.46
C PHE A 169 5.22 -8.14 4.32
N ASN A 170 4.36 -7.68 5.24
CA ASN A 170 4.74 -6.69 6.26
C ASN A 170 5.96 -7.17 7.05
N PHE A 171 5.93 -8.40 7.54
CA PHE A 171 7.05 -8.99 8.28
C PHE A 171 8.34 -8.99 7.45
N PHE A 172 8.29 -9.51 6.21
CA PHE A 172 9.48 -9.57 5.37
C PHE A 172 10.03 -8.19 5.02
N VAL A 173 9.19 -7.24 4.66
CA VAL A 173 9.61 -5.87 4.29
C VAL A 173 10.24 -5.18 5.50
N SER A 174 9.64 -5.30 6.68
CA SER A 174 10.19 -4.72 7.91
C SER A 174 11.53 -5.35 8.32
N LEU A 175 11.66 -6.68 8.17
CA LEU A 175 12.89 -7.41 8.49
C LEU A 175 14.04 -7.06 7.51
N THR A 176 13.73 -6.84 6.25
CA THR A 176 14.73 -6.65 5.20
C THR A 176 15.16 -5.20 4.99
N PHE A 177 14.52 -4.23 5.63
CA PHE A 177 14.80 -2.81 5.38
C PHE A 177 16.22 -2.38 5.74
N LEU A 178 16.69 -2.69 6.94
CA LEU A 178 18.06 -2.33 7.36
C LEU A 178 19.11 -3.05 6.51
N PRO A 179 19.03 -4.38 6.31
CA PRO A 179 19.89 -5.07 5.34
C PRO A 179 19.86 -4.46 3.93
N LEU A 180 18.71 -3.96 3.49
CA LEU A 180 18.58 -3.32 2.19
C LEU A 180 19.36 -2.00 2.13
N ILE A 181 19.28 -1.18 3.18
CA ILE A 181 20.08 0.05 3.30
C ILE A 181 21.56 -0.29 3.28
N ASP A 182 22.02 -1.27 4.04
CA ASP A 182 23.41 -1.70 4.07
C ASP A 182 23.89 -2.17 2.70
N ALA A 183 23.08 -2.96 2.00
CA ALA A 183 23.42 -3.43 0.66
C ALA A 183 23.56 -2.28 -0.35
N PHE A 184 22.66 -1.30 -0.31
CA PHE A 184 22.74 -0.12 -1.15
C PHE A 184 23.85 0.84 -0.75
N GLY A 185 24.32 0.82 0.50
CA GLY A 185 25.48 1.58 0.97
C GLY A 185 26.78 1.27 0.23
N ASN A 186 26.85 0.07 -0.41
CA ASN A 186 27.97 -0.30 -1.28
C ASN A 186 27.88 0.30 -2.69
N VAL A 187 26.71 0.80 -3.09
CA VAL A 187 26.44 1.34 -4.45
C VAL A 187 26.27 2.87 -4.42
N PHE A 188 25.61 3.37 -3.40
CA PHE A 188 25.35 4.80 -3.21
C PHE A 188 26.16 5.30 -2.01
N THR A 189 26.49 6.58 -1.99
CA THR A 189 27.14 7.24 -0.84
C THR A 189 26.32 7.06 0.46
N ASN A 190 25.00 6.93 0.31
CA ASN A 190 24.06 6.65 1.38
C ASN A 190 23.04 5.61 0.92
N GLY A 191 22.92 4.51 1.63
CA GLY A 191 22.03 3.38 1.26
C GLY A 191 20.55 3.72 1.24
N GLN A 192 20.12 4.77 1.97
CA GLN A 192 18.74 5.26 1.96
C GLN A 192 18.31 5.70 0.56
N VAL A 193 19.20 6.27 -0.25
CA VAL A 193 18.91 6.64 -1.65
C VAL A 193 18.36 5.45 -2.40
N GLY A 194 19.10 4.33 -2.38
CA GLY A 194 18.73 3.11 -3.09
C GLY A 194 17.44 2.49 -2.56
N ALA A 195 17.27 2.44 -1.24
CA ALA A 195 16.08 1.88 -0.60
C ALA A 195 14.81 2.66 -0.96
N PHE A 196 14.82 3.99 -0.87
CA PHE A 196 13.65 4.80 -1.20
C PHE A 196 13.35 4.81 -2.70
N TRP A 197 14.38 4.83 -3.55
CA TRP A 197 14.18 4.74 -4.99
C TRP A 197 13.67 3.36 -5.42
N LEU A 198 14.08 2.29 -4.78
CA LEU A 198 13.52 0.96 -5.01
C LEU A 198 12.02 0.94 -4.65
N TYR A 199 11.64 1.46 -3.48
CA TYR A 199 10.22 1.55 -3.10
C TYR A 199 9.42 2.47 -4.03
N GLY A 200 10.01 3.58 -4.48
CA GLY A 200 9.43 4.44 -5.50
C GLY A 200 9.18 3.72 -6.83
N ALA A 201 10.16 2.92 -7.28
CA ALA A 201 10.02 2.10 -8.49
C ALA A 201 8.97 0.99 -8.33
N ILE A 202 8.88 0.36 -7.16
CA ILE A 202 7.79 -0.58 -6.83
C ILE A 202 6.43 0.12 -6.90
N GLY A 203 6.35 1.39 -6.49
CA GLY A 203 5.14 2.20 -6.67
C GLY A 203 4.73 2.33 -8.15
N LEU A 204 5.68 2.49 -9.09
CA LEU A 204 5.38 2.50 -10.52
C LEU A 204 4.87 1.12 -11.01
N VAL A 205 5.43 0.03 -10.50
CA VAL A 205 4.91 -1.33 -10.77
C VAL A 205 3.50 -1.48 -10.21
N THR A 206 3.23 -0.90 -9.04
CA THR A 206 1.90 -0.89 -8.42
C THR A 206 0.90 -0.13 -9.28
N LEU A 207 1.27 1.02 -9.86
CA LEU A 207 0.42 1.76 -10.81
C LEU A 207 0.08 0.92 -12.04
N TRP A 208 1.08 0.26 -12.62
CA TRP A 208 0.86 -0.65 -13.75
C TRP A 208 -0.08 -1.80 -13.38
N PHE A 209 0.11 -2.41 -12.21
CA PHE A 209 -0.76 -3.48 -11.71
C PHE A 209 -2.20 -2.99 -11.52
N CYS A 210 -2.38 -1.82 -10.90
CA CYS A 210 -3.69 -1.22 -10.70
C CYS A 210 -4.38 -0.91 -12.05
N TRP A 211 -3.62 -0.39 -13.02
CA TRP A 211 -4.13 -0.11 -14.35
C TRP A 211 -4.64 -1.36 -15.06
N LYS A 212 -3.88 -2.44 -15.01
CA LYS A 212 -4.15 -3.65 -15.77
C LYS A 212 -5.15 -4.60 -15.09
N PHE A 213 -5.06 -4.74 -13.77
CA PHE A 213 -5.74 -5.82 -13.07
C PHE A 213 -6.84 -5.37 -12.11
N VAL A 214 -6.75 -4.19 -11.52
CA VAL A 214 -7.74 -3.77 -10.52
C VAL A 214 -9.00 -3.24 -11.21
N PRO A 215 -10.18 -3.88 -10.99
CA PRO A 215 -11.43 -3.35 -11.51
C PRO A 215 -11.93 -2.17 -10.68
N GLU A 216 -12.75 -1.32 -11.28
CA GLU A 216 -13.54 -0.36 -10.50
C GLU A 216 -14.74 -1.05 -9.88
N THR A 217 -14.87 -0.95 -8.56
CA THR A 217 -15.96 -1.59 -7.81
C THR A 217 -17.02 -0.61 -7.31
N LYS A 218 -16.77 0.69 -7.42
CA LYS A 218 -17.70 1.73 -6.98
C LYS A 218 -19.07 1.57 -7.65
N ASN A 219 -20.14 1.59 -6.86
CA ASN A 219 -21.54 1.47 -7.31
C ASN A 219 -21.83 0.20 -8.11
N LYS A 220 -21.07 -0.88 -7.90
CA LYS A 220 -21.34 -2.18 -8.53
C LYS A 220 -21.85 -3.17 -7.51
N SER A 221 -22.86 -3.96 -7.91
CA SER A 221 -23.31 -5.11 -7.11
C SER A 221 -22.26 -6.23 -7.14
N LEU A 222 -22.37 -7.17 -6.21
CA LEU A 222 -21.46 -8.33 -6.14
C LEU A 222 -21.52 -9.17 -7.42
N GLU A 223 -22.70 -9.34 -7.99
CA GLU A 223 -22.92 -10.08 -9.23
C GLU A 223 -22.23 -9.38 -10.42
N GLN A 224 -22.27 -8.05 -10.45
CA GLN A 224 -21.58 -7.26 -11.46
C GLN A 224 -20.06 -7.37 -11.34
N ILE A 225 -19.53 -7.40 -10.10
CA ILE A 225 -18.10 -7.61 -9.87
C ILE A 225 -17.70 -9.02 -10.28
N GLU A 226 -18.50 -10.03 -9.94
CA GLU A 226 -18.26 -11.43 -10.33
C GLU A 226 -18.26 -11.57 -11.87
N SER A 227 -19.19 -10.93 -12.58
CA SER A 227 -19.24 -10.97 -14.05
C SER A 227 -18.00 -10.36 -14.70
N ILE A 228 -17.39 -9.32 -14.11
CA ILE A 228 -16.13 -8.76 -14.60
C ILE A 228 -15.02 -9.82 -14.59
N PHE A 229 -14.94 -10.63 -13.52
CA PHE A 229 -13.93 -11.68 -13.45
C PHE A 229 -14.23 -12.86 -14.33
N LYS A 230 -15.51 -13.26 -14.50
CA LYS A 230 -15.93 -14.30 -15.46
C LYS A 230 -15.55 -13.93 -16.90
N ARG A 231 -15.86 -12.71 -17.34
CA ARG A 231 -15.44 -12.21 -18.66
C ARG A 231 -13.94 -12.24 -18.88
N ARG A 232 -13.17 -11.92 -17.86
CA ARG A 232 -11.70 -11.93 -17.96
C ARG A 232 -11.13 -13.33 -18.23
N VAL A 233 -11.82 -14.38 -17.80
CA VAL A 233 -11.37 -15.77 -17.96
C VAL A 233 -12.13 -16.51 -19.06
N GLY A 234 -13.05 -15.83 -19.76
CA GLY A 234 -13.80 -16.40 -20.88
C GLY A 234 -14.91 -17.39 -20.47
N GLU A 235 -15.47 -17.21 -19.27
CA GLU A 235 -16.60 -18.02 -18.74
C GLU A 235 -17.98 -17.40 -19.06
N GLU A 236 -18.05 -16.36 -19.88
CA GLU A 236 -19.28 -15.78 -20.46
C GLU A 236 -19.28 -15.87 -21.98
#